data_a0ecba9a6730e008278723a4da4f7543
#
_entry.id   a0ecba9a6730e008278723a4da4f7543
#
_cell.length_a   1.000
_cell.length_b   1.000
_cell.length_c   1.000
_cell.angle_alpha   90.00
_cell.angle_beta   90.00
_cell.angle_gamma   90.00
#
_symmetry.space_group_name_H-M   'P 1'
#
loop_
_entity.id
_entity.type
_entity.pdbx_description
1 polymer ?
#
loop_
_entity_poly.entity_id
_entity_poly.type
_entity_poly.pdbx_seq_one_letter_code
_entity_poly.pdbx_strand_id
1 'polypeptide(L)'
;MFRITSQPNGPQETRLVIEGRLVGDAVDELRRIARETSAERRRIALDLAGLRYADAAGIALLRELIANLAELQRASAFVSALLGEPTP
;
A
#
# COMPACT_ATOMS: atom_id res chain seq x y z
N MET A 1 -0.57 -4.33 15.52
CA MET A 1 -1.88 -4.54 14.86
C MET A 1 -1.79 -4.10 13.42
N PHE A 2 -2.39 -4.84 12.53
CA PHE A 2 -2.33 -4.59 11.10
C PHE A 2 -3.69 -4.88 10.46
N ARG A 3 -4.11 -4.01 9.52
CA ARG A 3 -5.35 -4.21 8.79
C ARG A 3 -5.18 -3.77 7.35
N ILE A 4 -5.62 -4.62 6.43
CA ILE A 4 -5.76 -4.26 5.02
C ILE A 4 -7.24 -4.37 4.68
N THR A 5 -7.79 -3.33 4.09
CA THR A 5 -9.15 -3.34 3.59
C THR A 5 -9.11 -3.11 2.08
N SER A 6 -9.76 -3.98 1.33
CA SER A 6 -9.87 -3.88 -0.11
C SER A 6 -11.25 -3.32 -0.44
N GLN A 7 -11.29 -2.19 -1.12
CA GLN A 7 -12.55 -1.51 -1.46
C GLN A 7 -12.60 -1.25 -2.96
N PRO A 8 -13.70 -1.59 -3.63
CA PRO A 8 -13.87 -1.17 -5.02
C PRO A 8 -13.90 0.35 -5.09
N ASN A 9 -13.20 0.90 -6.07
CA ASN A 9 -13.14 2.34 -6.29
C ASN A 9 -13.35 2.60 -7.77
N GLY A 10 -14.60 2.44 -8.20
CA GLY A 10 -14.95 2.51 -9.60
C GLY A 10 -14.79 1.14 -10.30
N PRO A 11 -15.08 1.06 -11.60
CA PRO A 11 -15.16 -0.22 -12.31
C PRO A 11 -13.81 -0.90 -12.52
N GLN A 12 -12.70 -0.17 -12.46
CA GLN A 12 -11.39 -0.71 -12.82
C GLN A 12 -10.32 -0.46 -11.76
N GLU A 13 -10.71 0.00 -10.58
CA GLU A 13 -9.76 0.34 -9.54
C GLU A 13 -10.15 -0.29 -8.21
N THR A 14 -9.17 -0.73 -7.45
CA THR A 14 -9.35 -1.21 -6.09
C THR A 14 -8.49 -0.35 -5.17
N ARG A 15 -9.10 0.19 -4.14
CA ARG A 15 -8.38 0.91 -3.10
C ARG A 15 -7.96 -0.08 -2.02
N LEU A 16 -6.69 -0.09 -1.68
CA LEU A 16 -6.17 -0.85 -0.55
C LEU A 16 -5.88 0.13 0.58
N VAL A 17 -6.65 0.02 1.64
CA VAL A 17 -6.46 0.83 2.84
C VAL A 17 -5.61 0.02 3.81
N ILE A 18 -4.42 0.52 4.12
CA ILE A 18 -3.45 -0.19 4.95
C ILE A 18 -3.28 0.58 6.24
N GLU A 19 -3.55 -0.08 7.36
CA GLU A 19 -3.52 0.55 8.68
C GLU A 19 -2.65 -0.25 9.64
N GLY A 20 -2.02 0.46 10.57
CA GLY A 20 -1.24 -0.17 11.64
C GLY A 20 0.22 -0.35 11.27
N ARG A 21 0.77 -1.54 11.47
CA ARG A 21 2.19 -1.83 11.31
C ARG A 21 2.41 -2.85 10.19
N LEU A 22 3.13 -2.43 9.17
CA LEU A 22 3.45 -3.30 8.03
C LEU A 22 4.79 -3.98 8.29
N VAL A 23 4.76 -5.07 9.03
CA VAL A 23 5.97 -5.82 9.44
C VAL A 23 5.74 -7.32 9.32
N GLY A 24 6.80 -8.08 9.10
CA GLY A 24 6.75 -9.54 9.13
C GLY A 24 5.71 -10.13 8.19
N ASP A 25 4.80 -10.95 8.74
CA ASP A 25 3.77 -11.62 7.95
C ASP A 25 2.81 -10.65 7.26
N ALA A 26 2.65 -9.45 7.80
CA ALA A 26 1.81 -8.43 7.18
C ALA A 26 2.35 -8.03 5.79
N VAL A 27 3.67 -8.03 5.62
CA VAL A 27 4.31 -7.73 4.34
C VAL A 27 3.92 -8.78 3.30
N ASP A 28 3.97 -10.06 3.69
CA ASP A 28 3.59 -11.16 2.80
C ASP A 28 2.11 -11.10 2.44
N GLU A 29 1.26 -10.76 3.40
CA GLU A 29 -0.18 -10.59 3.19
C GLU A 29 -0.46 -9.50 2.16
N LEU A 30 0.20 -8.36 2.29
CA LEU A 30 0.04 -7.26 1.34
C LEU A 30 0.53 -7.67 -0.05
N ARG A 31 1.67 -8.36 -0.12
CA ARG A 31 2.20 -8.83 -1.40
C ARG A 31 1.20 -9.75 -2.11
N ARG A 32 0.59 -10.66 -1.35
CA ARG A 32 -0.40 -11.59 -1.91
C ARG A 32 -1.62 -10.84 -2.44
N ILE A 33 -2.16 -9.93 -1.66
CA ILE A 33 -3.34 -9.16 -2.06
C ILE A 33 -3.05 -8.29 -3.29
N ALA A 34 -1.88 -7.66 -3.33
CA ALA A 34 -1.49 -6.84 -4.46
C ALA A 34 -1.36 -7.67 -5.74
N ARG A 35 -0.78 -8.86 -5.65
CA ARG A 35 -0.66 -9.76 -6.79
C ARG A 35 -2.01 -10.22 -7.31
N GLU A 36 -2.92 -10.58 -6.41
CA GLU A 36 -4.27 -11.00 -6.78
C GLU A 36 -5.02 -9.87 -7.46
N THR A 37 -4.94 -8.65 -6.93
CA THR A 37 -5.59 -7.49 -7.50
C THR A 37 -5.02 -7.16 -8.88
N SER A 38 -3.71 -7.23 -9.04
CA SER A 38 -3.06 -7.00 -10.32
C SER A 38 -3.44 -8.06 -11.36
N ALA A 39 -3.59 -9.31 -10.93
CA ALA A 39 -4.01 -10.40 -11.81
C ALA A 39 -5.43 -10.19 -12.34
N GLU A 40 -6.26 -9.48 -11.61
CA GLU A 40 -7.60 -9.11 -12.05
C GLU A 40 -7.61 -7.90 -12.99
N ARG A 41 -6.45 -7.38 -13.35
CA ARG A 41 -6.27 -6.21 -14.21
C ARG A 41 -6.92 -4.95 -13.65
N ARG A 42 -6.98 -4.86 -12.34
CA ARG A 42 -7.49 -3.67 -11.66
C ARG A 42 -6.33 -2.78 -11.25
N ARG A 43 -6.55 -1.47 -11.34
CA ARG A 43 -5.58 -0.52 -10.81
C ARG A 43 -5.63 -0.59 -9.28
N ILE A 44 -4.49 -0.32 -8.67
CA ILE A 44 -4.38 -0.29 -7.23
C ILE A 44 -4.16 1.14 -6.77
N ALA A 45 -5.01 1.60 -5.86
CA ALA A 45 -4.82 2.87 -5.19
C ALA A 45 -4.47 2.56 -3.74
N LEU A 46 -3.36 3.09 -3.25
CA LEU A 46 -2.92 2.86 -1.88
C LEU A 46 -3.32 4.03 -0.99
N ASP A 47 -4.04 3.72 0.07
CA ASP A 47 -4.36 4.68 1.12
C ASP A 47 -3.57 4.30 2.35
N LEU A 48 -2.52 5.06 2.64
CA LEU A 48 -1.59 4.80 3.73
C LEU A 48 -1.75 5.81 4.87
N ALA A 49 -2.86 6.53 4.92
CA ALA A 49 -3.06 7.52 5.96
C ALA A 49 -3.05 6.93 7.37
N GLY A 50 -3.47 5.68 7.51
CA GLY A 50 -3.50 4.97 8.78
C GLY A 50 -2.28 4.10 9.06
N LEU A 51 -1.31 4.09 8.15
CA LEU A 51 -0.08 3.31 8.35
C LEU A 51 0.81 4.02 9.36
N ARG A 52 1.19 3.32 10.42
CA ARG A 52 1.97 3.89 11.52
C ARG A 52 3.43 3.51 11.49
N TYR A 53 3.74 2.36 10.89
CA TYR A 53 5.11 1.87 10.84
C TYR A 53 5.25 0.82 9.75
N ALA A 54 6.43 0.75 9.13
CA ALA A 54 6.78 -0.32 8.21
C ALA A 54 8.25 -0.66 8.40
N ASP A 55 8.56 -1.95 8.41
CA ASP A 55 9.95 -2.37 8.47
C ASP A 55 10.60 -2.22 7.08
N ALA A 56 11.89 -2.57 6.97
CA ALA A 56 12.61 -2.42 5.70
C ALA A 56 11.94 -3.17 4.55
N ALA A 57 11.46 -4.39 4.82
CA ALA A 57 10.77 -5.19 3.82
C ALA A 57 9.44 -4.56 3.43
N GLY A 58 8.70 -4.00 4.39
CA GLY A 58 7.45 -3.31 4.13
C GLY A 58 7.66 -2.07 3.29
N ILE A 59 8.66 -1.27 3.60
CA ILE A 59 9.00 -0.08 2.83
C ILE A 59 9.40 -0.46 1.40
N ALA A 60 10.22 -1.50 1.25
CA ALA A 60 10.64 -1.97 -0.07
C ALA A 60 9.45 -2.41 -0.91
N LEU A 61 8.51 -3.14 -0.31
CA LEU A 61 7.31 -3.58 -1.01
C LEU A 61 6.44 -2.39 -1.44
N LEU A 62 6.23 -1.43 -0.56
CA LEU A 62 5.44 -0.24 -0.89
C LEU A 62 6.06 0.55 -2.04
N ARG A 63 7.37 0.72 -2.03
CA ARG A 63 8.08 1.38 -3.12
C ARG A 63 7.90 0.64 -4.43
N GLU A 64 8.03 -0.68 -4.39
CA GLU A 64 7.85 -1.53 -5.57
C GLU A 64 6.44 -1.38 -6.13
N LEU A 65 5.43 -1.41 -5.27
CA LEU A 65 4.04 -1.27 -5.71
C LEU A 65 3.79 0.10 -6.35
N ILE A 66 4.27 1.16 -5.72
CA ILE A 66 4.09 2.51 -6.23
C ILE A 66 4.81 2.69 -7.57
N ALA A 67 6.00 2.11 -7.71
CA ALA A 67 6.77 2.25 -8.94
C ALA A 67 6.15 1.49 -10.12
N ASN A 68 5.47 0.38 -9.87
CA ASN A 68 5.07 -0.54 -10.93
C ASN A 68 3.57 -0.79 -11.05
N LEU A 69 2.83 -0.77 -9.96
CA LEU A 69 1.46 -1.29 -9.95
C LEU A 69 0.42 -0.36 -9.33
N ALA A 70 0.83 0.58 -8.50
CA ALA A 70 -0.10 1.30 -7.65
C ALA A 70 0.11 2.79 -7.69
N GLU A 71 -0.96 3.52 -7.40
CA GLU A 71 -0.91 4.96 -7.21
C GLU A 71 -1.08 5.26 -5.72
N LEU A 72 -0.20 6.07 -5.16
CA LEU A 72 -0.31 6.52 -3.77
C LEU A 72 -1.30 7.67 -3.70
N GLN A 73 -2.42 7.45 -3.03
CA GLN A 73 -3.45 8.47 -2.89
C GLN A 73 -3.35 9.27 -1.60
N ARG A 74 -3.05 8.59 -0.50
CA ARG A 74 -2.98 9.23 0.81
C ARG A 74 -1.82 8.67 1.61
N ALA A 75 -1.07 9.54 2.25
CA ALA A 75 -0.01 9.13 3.17
C ALA A 75 0.27 10.30 4.11
N SER A 76 0.65 9.99 5.35
CA SER A 76 1.12 11.01 6.27
C SER A 76 2.48 11.52 5.81
N ALA A 77 2.89 12.69 6.30
CA ALA A 77 4.22 13.22 6.00
C ALA A 77 5.32 12.24 6.43
N PHE A 78 5.11 11.54 7.55
CA PHE A 78 6.04 10.53 8.05
C PHE A 78 6.20 9.38 7.04
N VAL A 79 5.09 8.84 6.58
CA VAL A 79 5.10 7.73 5.60
C VAL A 79 5.71 8.18 4.28
N SER A 80 5.36 9.37 3.80
CA SER A 80 5.93 9.91 2.58
C SER A 80 7.45 10.04 2.68
N ALA A 81 7.95 10.48 3.84
CA ALA A 81 9.39 10.57 4.08
C ALA A 81 10.05 9.20 4.07
N LEU A 82 9.42 8.19 4.69
CA LEU A 82 9.94 6.82 4.69
C LEU A 82 10.03 6.25 3.28
N LEU A 83 9.09 6.59 2.42
CA LEU A 83 9.05 6.08 1.05
C LEU A 83 9.95 6.89 0.11
N GLY A 84 10.48 8.01 0.56
CA GLY A 84 11.28 8.89 -0.27
C GLY A 84 10.44 9.70 -1.26
N GLU A 85 9.14 9.80 -1.03
CA GLU A 85 8.24 10.59 -1.86
C GLU A 85 8.32 12.07 -1.48
N PRO A 86 8.25 12.97 -2.45
CA PRO A 86 8.20 14.39 -2.11
C PRO A 86 6.91 14.70 -1.37
N THR A 87 7.01 15.48 -0.31
CA THR A 87 5.82 15.96 0.38
C THR A 87 5.28 17.17 -0.37
N PRO A 88 3.97 17.22 -0.56
CA PRO A 88 3.36 18.38 -1.21
C PRO A 88 3.47 19.63 -0.36
#